data_474b7242ba5093cb6e9186067394aacd
#
_entry.id   474b7242ba5093cb6e9186067394aacd
#
_cell.length_a   1.000
_cell.length_b   1.000
_cell.length_c   1.000
_cell.angle_alpha   90.00
_cell.angle_beta   90.00
_cell.angle_gamma   90.00
#
_symmetry.space_group_name_H-M   'P 1'
#
loop_
_entity.id
_entity.type
_entity.pdbx_description
1 polymer ?
#
loop_
_entity_poly.entity_id
_entity_poly.type
_entity_poly.pdbx_seq_one_letter_code
_entity_poly.pdbx_strand_id
1 'polypeptide(L)'
;MTEAVPISTGGTPVEVKGLTYSYIEGGKPVLTVDSFRIEDGEVALIIGKSGGGKSTLVNCFNGVIPHIFMGSNPTGVVVYGNVVKDTPLPKLSAVVGTLLQDPETQVLNYTVEEEVAFGPENLCLPTEEIRKRVDEAIATTDITSLRDRETYVLSGGELQRVALAAVLAMKPKMLIMDEPTSNIDPEGTARVFETLTGLKGKSTLVIVEHKLERALHFVDRVVLVDQGKVLFDIEKGKLVDHLEELHASGIDVPEHYLWAKRFGLDPQNIDAIRARIVADGLKLEVPPRQNDGKVVMDAFAHVEAQGKTLVDAEISLKEQQILAIMGRNGAGKSTFLKTVMNFLDKELTARSKLVINGVDLSKASIQQRGKYIAYVPQSFDLMLISKTVEEEISYSLRKRGAKDYKEKTEEFLNLFGLKDFRRRDPLMLSVGQRRRVAMASALSSGVKIVMLDEPTSGQDFYHKEIISKELHMLKRLGYSFIIVTHDAKFVYRYSDYLVILDSGKKILEGTPEQVFESSQLYSVVPPTEFYLRNPGIPLPELSRAGV
;
A
#
# COMPACT_ATOMS: atom_id res chain seq x y z
N MET A 1 -44.66 0.16 5.03
CA MET A 1 -44.36 1.12 3.97
C MET A 1 -44.10 2.46 4.64
N THR A 2 -42.85 2.70 5.00
CA THR A 2 -42.42 4.03 5.53
C THR A 2 -42.26 4.93 4.32
N GLU A 3 -43.03 6.02 4.29
CA GLU A 3 -42.91 7.07 3.27
C GLU A 3 -41.44 7.47 3.11
N ALA A 4 -40.96 7.38 1.88
CA ALA A 4 -39.59 7.78 1.54
C ALA A 4 -39.50 9.31 1.72
N VAL A 5 -38.99 9.75 2.88
CA VAL A 5 -38.58 11.15 3.03
C VAL A 5 -37.54 11.42 1.94
N PRO A 6 -37.80 12.34 1.00
CA PRO A 6 -36.89 12.62 -0.08
C PRO A 6 -35.53 13.07 0.50
N ILE A 7 -34.44 12.44 0.07
CA ILE A 7 -33.09 12.90 0.41
C ILE A 7 -32.78 14.15 -0.44
N SER A 8 -32.22 15.18 0.20
CA SER A 8 -31.68 16.30 -0.56
C SER A 8 -30.50 15.83 -1.41
N THR A 9 -30.54 16.15 -2.68
CA THR A 9 -29.43 15.91 -3.62
C THR A 9 -28.81 17.22 -4.09
N GLY A 10 -29.25 18.36 -3.55
CA GLY A 10 -28.69 19.69 -3.83
C GLY A 10 -27.86 20.20 -2.66
N GLY A 11 -27.08 21.26 -2.91
CA GLY A 11 -26.23 21.89 -1.89
C GLY A 11 -24.78 21.44 -1.97
N THR A 12 -23.98 21.92 -1.03
CA THR A 12 -22.56 21.61 -0.91
C THR A 12 -22.36 20.12 -0.59
N PRO A 13 -21.49 19.39 -1.31
CA PRO A 13 -21.21 17.97 -1.06
C PRO A 13 -20.85 17.66 0.38
N VAL A 14 -19.94 18.44 0.95
CA VAL A 14 -19.56 18.32 2.37
C VAL A 14 -19.40 19.69 2.99
N GLU A 15 -20.06 19.92 4.11
CA GLU A 15 -19.85 21.08 4.98
C GLU A 15 -19.68 20.61 6.43
N VAL A 16 -18.56 20.99 7.04
CA VAL A 16 -18.25 20.68 8.44
C VAL A 16 -18.12 21.98 9.22
N LYS A 17 -18.78 22.07 10.38
CA LYS A 17 -18.67 23.21 11.32
C LYS A 17 -18.61 22.70 12.75
N GLY A 18 -17.44 22.85 13.40
CA GLY A 18 -17.25 22.49 14.79
C GLY A 18 -17.36 20.98 15.08
N LEU A 19 -16.83 20.12 14.20
CA LEU A 19 -16.82 18.68 14.37
C LEU A 19 -15.83 18.29 15.48
N THR A 20 -16.32 17.56 16.48
CA THR A 20 -15.49 16.87 17.48
C THR A 20 -16.00 15.45 17.63
N TYR A 21 -15.08 14.45 17.57
CA TYR A 21 -15.45 13.04 17.68
C TYR A 21 -14.47 12.25 18.54
N SER A 22 -15.01 11.30 19.33
CA SER A 22 -14.27 10.30 20.09
C SER A 22 -14.98 8.95 19.96
N TYR A 23 -14.23 7.85 19.75
CA TYR A 23 -14.79 6.48 19.69
C TYR A 23 -15.36 5.99 21.04
N ILE A 24 -14.97 6.63 22.13
CA ILE A 24 -15.48 6.32 23.48
C ILE A 24 -16.18 7.59 23.98
N GLU A 25 -17.43 7.47 24.42
CA GLU A 25 -18.18 8.58 25.00
C GLU A 25 -17.43 9.15 26.20
N GLY A 26 -17.25 10.48 26.25
CA GLY A 26 -16.43 11.14 27.28
C GLY A 26 -14.91 10.90 27.16
N GLY A 27 -14.46 10.16 26.14
CA GLY A 27 -13.04 9.93 25.87
C GLY A 27 -12.33 11.13 25.25
N LYS A 28 -11.01 11.01 25.12
CA LYS A 28 -10.20 12.04 24.42
C LYS A 28 -10.61 12.11 22.95
N PRO A 29 -10.85 13.33 22.41
CA PRO A 29 -11.16 13.51 21.00
C PRO A 29 -10.05 12.94 20.09
N VAL A 30 -10.48 12.17 19.08
CA VAL A 30 -9.60 11.65 18.01
C VAL A 30 -9.69 12.46 16.75
N LEU A 31 -10.73 13.31 16.63
CA LEU A 31 -10.93 14.23 15.52
C LEU A 31 -11.50 15.55 16.06
N THR A 32 -10.93 16.67 15.61
CA THR A 32 -11.43 18.03 15.89
C THR A 32 -11.22 18.87 14.64
N VAL A 33 -12.31 19.32 14.00
CA VAL A 33 -12.28 20.10 12.76
C VAL A 33 -13.18 21.32 12.94
N ASP A 34 -12.61 22.52 12.92
CA ASP A 34 -13.34 23.76 13.12
C ASP A 34 -14.25 24.07 11.93
N SER A 35 -13.69 24.00 10.72
CA SER A 35 -14.44 24.17 9.49
C SER A 35 -13.77 23.40 8.35
N PHE A 36 -14.58 22.84 7.46
CA PHE A 36 -14.12 22.11 6.28
C PHE A 36 -15.23 22.10 5.23
N ARG A 37 -14.88 22.20 3.95
CA ARG A 37 -15.85 22.21 2.86
C ARG A 37 -15.27 21.57 1.61
N ILE A 38 -16.09 20.82 0.88
CA ILE A 38 -15.79 20.28 -0.45
C ILE A 38 -16.82 20.82 -1.42
N GLU A 39 -16.38 21.30 -2.57
CA GLU A 39 -17.24 21.86 -3.61
C GLU A 39 -17.74 20.78 -4.58
N ASP A 40 -18.82 21.07 -5.29
CA ASP A 40 -19.42 20.11 -6.21
C ASP A 40 -18.53 19.88 -7.45
N GLY A 41 -18.35 18.61 -7.83
CA GLY A 41 -17.49 18.21 -8.92
C GLY A 41 -15.97 18.31 -8.63
N GLU A 42 -15.58 18.73 -7.42
CA GLU A 42 -14.18 18.83 -7.00
C GLU A 42 -13.57 17.46 -6.72
N VAL A 43 -12.26 17.34 -6.96
CA VAL A 43 -11.46 16.18 -6.55
C VAL A 43 -10.57 16.59 -5.39
N ALA A 44 -10.97 16.20 -4.18
CA ALA A 44 -10.24 16.49 -2.94
C ALA A 44 -9.37 15.30 -2.52
N LEU A 45 -8.08 15.54 -2.28
CA LEU A 45 -7.14 14.58 -1.72
C LEU A 45 -6.97 14.84 -0.22
N ILE A 46 -7.31 13.87 0.61
CA ILE A 46 -7.05 13.89 2.05
C ILE A 46 -5.79 13.08 2.33
N ILE A 47 -4.74 13.73 2.79
CA ILE A 47 -3.45 13.11 3.11
C ILE A 47 -3.12 13.23 4.59
N GLY A 48 -2.22 12.39 5.06
CA GLY A 48 -1.75 12.35 6.44
C GLY A 48 -1.12 11.00 6.75
N LYS A 49 -0.36 10.90 7.82
CA LYS A 49 0.19 9.62 8.27
C LYS A 49 -0.89 8.66 8.77
N SER A 50 -0.56 7.39 8.87
CA SER A 50 -1.43 6.37 9.47
C SER A 50 -1.79 6.75 10.91
N GLY A 51 -3.08 6.62 11.25
CA GLY A 51 -3.59 7.06 12.55
C GLY A 51 -3.79 8.57 12.71
N GLY A 52 -3.58 9.38 11.66
CA GLY A 52 -3.77 10.84 11.67
C GLY A 52 -5.22 11.30 11.75
N GLY A 53 -6.21 10.40 11.54
CA GLY A 53 -7.64 10.73 11.59
C GLY A 53 -8.35 10.80 10.24
N LYS A 54 -7.67 10.47 9.12
CA LYS A 54 -8.23 10.53 7.74
C LYS A 54 -9.50 9.69 7.57
N SER A 55 -9.42 8.39 7.83
CA SER A 55 -10.57 7.47 7.71
C SER A 55 -11.68 7.83 8.69
N THR A 56 -11.34 8.35 9.88
CA THR A 56 -12.34 8.87 10.83
C THR A 56 -13.08 10.07 10.24
N LEU A 57 -12.36 10.98 9.57
CA LEU A 57 -12.97 12.15 8.94
C LEU A 57 -13.93 11.74 7.82
N VAL A 58 -13.52 10.87 6.89
CA VAL A 58 -14.39 10.44 5.79
C VAL A 58 -15.55 9.58 6.26
N ASN A 59 -15.39 8.83 7.35
CA ASN A 59 -16.48 8.09 7.98
C ASN A 59 -17.55 8.99 8.60
N CYS A 60 -17.21 10.23 8.92
CA CYS A 60 -18.21 11.25 9.28
C CYS A 60 -18.97 11.77 8.05
N PHE A 61 -18.45 11.65 6.82
CA PHE A 61 -19.12 12.10 5.62
C PHE A 61 -20.08 11.04 5.05
N ASN A 62 -19.68 9.75 5.08
CA ASN A 62 -20.49 8.64 4.58
C ASN A 62 -21.53 8.11 5.58
N GLY A 63 -21.52 8.62 6.81
CA GLY A 63 -22.47 8.23 7.86
C GLY A 63 -22.10 6.96 8.62
N VAL A 64 -20.97 6.30 8.34
CA VAL A 64 -20.47 5.20 9.17
C VAL A 64 -20.29 5.67 10.60
N ILE A 65 -19.85 6.92 10.78
CA ILE A 65 -19.94 7.65 12.04
C ILE A 65 -21.12 8.65 11.92
N PRO A 66 -22.13 8.62 12.78
CA PRO A 66 -22.24 7.85 14.05
C PRO A 66 -23.05 6.55 13.93
N HIS A 67 -23.52 6.13 12.77
CA HIS A 67 -24.54 5.09 12.66
C HIS A 67 -24.01 3.66 12.92
N ILE A 68 -22.75 3.38 12.61
CA ILE A 68 -22.09 2.08 12.85
C ILE A 68 -21.10 2.21 13.99
N PHE A 69 -20.16 3.14 13.90
CA PHE A 69 -19.23 3.42 14.98
C PHE A 69 -19.85 4.42 15.97
N MET A 70 -20.34 3.87 17.07
CA MET A 70 -20.84 4.66 18.19
C MET A 70 -19.66 5.33 18.93
N GLY A 71 -19.94 6.44 19.57
CA GLY A 71 -18.98 7.23 20.34
C GLY A 71 -19.61 8.54 20.75
N SER A 72 -18.82 9.60 20.87
CA SER A 72 -19.40 10.94 20.98
C SER A 72 -20.15 11.28 19.69
N ASN A 73 -21.36 11.84 19.84
CA ASN A 73 -22.19 12.14 18.67
C ASN A 73 -21.58 13.31 17.88
N PRO A 74 -21.09 13.10 16.63
CA PRO A 74 -20.48 14.18 15.85
C PRO A 74 -21.56 15.19 15.44
N THR A 75 -21.33 16.46 15.74
CA THR A 75 -22.19 17.57 15.31
C THR A 75 -21.56 18.31 14.14
N GLY A 76 -22.36 19.08 13.40
CA GLY A 76 -21.87 20.02 12.39
C GLY A 76 -21.40 19.39 11.09
N VAL A 77 -21.77 18.14 10.78
CA VAL A 77 -21.48 17.50 9.48
C VAL A 77 -22.76 17.47 8.66
N VAL A 78 -22.70 18.11 7.49
CA VAL A 78 -23.80 18.18 6.50
C VAL A 78 -23.28 17.69 5.14
N VAL A 79 -24.04 16.78 4.51
CA VAL A 79 -23.71 16.22 3.19
C VAL A 79 -24.89 16.42 2.26
N TYR A 80 -24.69 17.19 1.17
CA TYR A 80 -25.75 17.59 0.23
C TYR A 80 -26.99 18.16 0.94
N GLY A 81 -26.78 18.99 1.98
CA GLY A 81 -27.87 19.58 2.77
C GLY A 81 -28.49 18.64 3.82
N ASN A 82 -28.05 17.39 3.91
CA ASN A 82 -28.53 16.44 4.90
C ASN A 82 -27.60 16.42 6.12
N VAL A 83 -28.15 16.61 7.32
CA VAL A 83 -27.40 16.50 8.57
C VAL A 83 -27.11 15.01 8.81
N VAL A 84 -25.82 14.61 8.76
CA VAL A 84 -25.41 13.21 8.76
C VAL A 84 -25.95 12.43 9.95
N LYS A 85 -25.86 12.97 11.16
CA LYS A 85 -26.33 12.31 12.40
C LYS A 85 -27.84 12.02 12.41
N ASP A 86 -28.64 12.84 11.66
CA ASP A 86 -30.10 12.76 11.66
C ASP A 86 -30.63 12.02 10.42
N THR A 87 -29.75 11.70 9.46
CA THR A 87 -30.11 11.06 8.20
C THR A 87 -29.76 9.56 8.24
N PRO A 88 -30.72 8.64 8.04
CA PRO A 88 -30.45 7.20 8.07
C PRO A 88 -29.38 6.78 7.06
N LEU A 89 -28.48 5.86 7.45
CA LEU A 89 -27.37 5.39 6.63
C LEU A 89 -27.78 4.91 5.21
N PRO A 90 -28.88 4.14 5.02
CA PRO A 90 -29.30 3.75 3.68
C PRO A 90 -29.64 4.92 2.75
N LYS A 91 -30.04 6.05 3.32
CA LYS A 91 -30.28 7.27 2.55
C LYS A 91 -28.99 7.97 2.18
N LEU A 92 -28.04 8.08 3.11
CA LEU A 92 -26.71 8.64 2.83
C LEU A 92 -25.99 7.82 1.76
N SER A 93 -26.05 6.48 1.81
CA SER A 93 -25.42 5.61 0.83
C SER A 93 -26.00 5.71 -0.59
N ALA A 94 -27.20 6.25 -0.74
CA ALA A 94 -27.76 6.54 -2.06
C ALA A 94 -27.09 7.75 -2.76
N VAL A 95 -26.44 8.64 -2.02
CA VAL A 95 -25.76 9.85 -2.55
C VAL A 95 -24.24 9.79 -2.36
N VAL A 96 -23.75 9.03 -1.37
CA VAL A 96 -22.33 8.86 -1.07
C VAL A 96 -21.94 7.41 -1.27
N GLY A 97 -21.19 7.13 -2.33
CA GLY A 97 -20.53 5.84 -2.54
C GLY A 97 -19.21 5.79 -1.77
N THR A 98 -18.89 4.64 -1.21
CA THR A 98 -17.60 4.45 -0.50
C THR A 98 -16.90 3.21 -1.02
N LEU A 99 -15.65 3.38 -1.45
CA LEU A 99 -14.72 2.30 -1.76
C LEU A 99 -13.76 2.16 -0.59
N LEU A 100 -13.76 0.99 0.04
CA LEU A 100 -12.92 0.69 1.21
C LEU A 100 -11.50 0.33 0.79
N GLN A 101 -10.56 0.44 1.72
CA GLN A 101 -9.14 0.12 1.53
C GLN A 101 -8.91 -1.34 1.13
N ASP A 102 -9.68 -2.27 1.73
CA ASP A 102 -9.59 -3.70 1.48
C ASP A 102 -10.83 -4.18 0.72
N PRO A 103 -10.73 -4.47 -0.59
CA PRO A 103 -11.86 -4.91 -1.39
C PRO A 103 -12.40 -6.28 -0.94
N GLU A 104 -11.58 -7.15 -0.33
CA GLU A 104 -12.01 -8.45 0.19
C GLU A 104 -13.05 -8.30 1.30
N THR A 105 -13.02 -7.19 2.04
CA THR A 105 -14.01 -6.90 3.09
C THR A 105 -15.29 -6.25 2.56
N GLN A 106 -15.29 -5.78 1.31
CA GLN A 106 -16.42 -5.09 0.70
C GLN A 106 -17.23 -5.99 -0.23
N VAL A 107 -16.57 -6.89 -0.98
CA VAL A 107 -17.19 -7.80 -1.93
C VAL A 107 -17.86 -8.97 -1.20
N LEU A 108 -19.15 -9.18 -1.43
CA LEU A 108 -19.97 -10.14 -0.68
C LEU A 108 -20.56 -11.24 -1.56
N ASN A 109 -20.80 -10.98 -2.85
CA ASN A 109 -21.50 -11.88 -3.74
C ASN A 109 -20.56 -12.85 -4.46
N TYR A 110 -21.11 -13.93 -4.99
CA TYR A 110 -20.32 -15.02 -5.54
C TYR A 110 -19.75 -14.69 -6.93
N THR A 111 -20.53 -14.01 -7.77
CA THR A 111 -20.08 -13.59 -9.11
C THR A 111 -19.91 -12.07 -9.20
N VAL A 112 -19.11 -11.64 -10.18
CA VAL A 112 -18.89 -10.21 -10.46
C VAL A 112 -20.19 -9.50 -10.82
N GLU A 113 -21.06 -10.12 -11.65
CA GLU A 113 -22.33 -9.52 -12.04
C GLU A 113 -23.25 -9.32 -10.83
N GLU A 114 -23.37 -10.32 -9.96
CA GLU A 114 -24.16 -10.23 -8.73
C GLU A 114 -23.64 -9.13 -7.81
N GLU A 115 -22.32 -9.03 -7.66
CA GLU A 115 -21.71 -7.99 -6.83
C GLU A 115 -22.02 -6.58 -7.35
N VAL A 116 -21.90 -6.36 -8.66
CA VAL A 116 -22.18 -5.04 -9.26
C VAL A 116 -23.67 -4.71 -9.22
N ALA A 117 -24.56 -5.72 -9.30
CA ALA A 117 -26.00 -5.54 -9.21
C ALA A 117 -26.51 -5.27 -7.79
N PHE A 118 -25.77 -5.72 -6.77
CA PHE A 118 -26.20 -5.71 -5.36
C PHE A 118 -26.66 -4.34 -4.85
N GLY A 119 -25.89 -3.29 -5.13
CA GLY A 119 -26.27 -1.92 -4.73
C GLY A 119 -27.55 -1.41 -5.39
N PRO A 120 -27.66 -1.44 -6.73
CA PRO A 120 -28.89 -1.08 -7.46
C PRO A 120 -30.14 -1.89 -7.04
N GLU A 121 -29.99 -3.19 -6.74
CA GLU A 121 -31.08 -4.04 -6.23
C GLU A 121 -31.57 -3.56 -4.85
N ASN A 122 -30.64 -3.25 -3.92
CA ASN A 122 -30.98 -2.70 -2.62
C ASN A 122 -31.63 -1.31 -2.69
N LEU A 123 -31.38 -0.55 -3.76
CA LEU A 123 -32.10 0.68 -4.03
C LEU A 123 -33.49 0.43 -4.63
N CYS A 124 -33.91 -0.83 -4.80
CA CYS A 124 -35.21 -1.23 -5.37
C CYS A 124 -35.48 -0.61 -6.76
N LEU A 125 -34.44 -0.51 -7.60
CA LEU A 125 -34.57 0.00 -8.96
C LEU A 125 -35.28 -0.99 -9.88
N PRO A 126 -35.95 -0.53 -10.98
CA PRO A 126 -36.48 -1.43 -11.99
C PRO A 126 -35.40 -2.30 -12.64
N THR A 127 -35.73 -3.54 -12.97
CA THR A 127 -34.77 -4.54 -13.51
C THR A 127 -34.00 -4.02 -14.73
N GLU A 128 -34.67 -3.27 -15.63
CA GLU A 128 -34.01 -2.70 -16.81
C GLU A 128 -32.97 -1.64 -16.45
N GLU A 129 -33.30 -0.79 -15.47
CA GLU A 129 -32.34 0.20 -14.97
C GLU A 129 -31.16 -0.47 -14.25
N ILE A 130 -31.39 -1.55 -13.49
CA ILE A 130 -30.34 -2.35 -12.86
C ILE A 130 -29.39 -2.88 -13.93
N ARG A 131 -29.90 -3.57 -14.96
CA ARG A 131 -29.08 -4.12 -16.06
C ARG A 131 -28.24 -3.02 -16.73
N LYS A 132 -28.88 -1.90 -17.07
CA LYS A 132 -28.19 -0.76 -17.68
C LYS A 132 -27.04 -0.25 -16.82
N ARG A 133 -27.26 -0.08 -15.52
CA ARG A 133 -26.24 0.40 -14.58
C ARG A 133 -25.09 -0.58 -14.41
N VAL A 134 -25.40 -1.89 -14.34
CA VAL A 134 -24.41 -2.96 -14.28
C VAL A 134 -23.54 -2.96 -15.53
N ASP A 135 -24.13 -2.91 -16.72
CA ASP A 135 -23.42 -2.87 -17.99
C ASP A 135 -22.51 -1.62 -18.10
N GLU A 136 -23.03 -0.45 -17.73
CA GLU A 136 -22.25 0.80 -17.72
C GLU A 136 -21.07 0.73 -16.74
N ALA A 137 -21.28 0.21 -15.50
CA ALA A 137 -20.25 0.12 -14.48
C ALA A 137 -19.15 -0.88 -14.86
N ILE A 138 -19.53 -2.07 -15.34
CA ILE A 138 -18.59 -3.12 -15.80
C ILE A 138 -17.74 -2.59 -16.96
N ALA A 139 -18.34 -1.89 -17.91
CA ALA A 139 -17.60 -1.30 -19.03
C ALA A 139 -16.67 -0.17 -18.57
N THR A 140 -17.12 0.70 -17.66
CA THR A 140 -16.34 1.84 -17.15
C THR A 140 -15.09 1.39 -16.39
N THR A 141 -15.14 0.25 -15.69
CA THR A 141 -14.02 -0.28 -14.89
C THR A 141 -13.19 -1.33 -15.62
N ASP A 142 -13.45 -1.55 -16.93
CA ASP A 142 -12.73 -2.52 -17.78
C ASP A 142 -12.67 -3.93 -17.17
N ILE A 143 -13.85 -4.43 -16.72
CA ILE A 143 -13.99 -5.78 -16.16
C ILE A 143 -14.99 -6.66 -16.94
N THR A 144 -15.31 -6.31 -18.16
CA THR A 144 -16.27 -7.06 -19.00
C THR A 144 -15.91 -8.54 -19.14
N SER A 145 -14.63 -8.85 -19.25
CA SER A 145 -14.13 -10.23 -19.33
C SER A 145 -14.24 -11.03 -18.03
N LEU A 146 -14.55 -10.34 -16.93
CA LEU A 146 -14.66 -10.95 -15.59
C LEU A 146 -16.11 -11.17 -15.16
N ARG A 147 -17.11 -10.71 -15.96
CA ARG A 147 -18.52 -10.63 -15.58
C ARG A 147 -19.06 -11.89 -14.90
N ASP A 148 -18.80 -13.05 -15.49
CA ASP A 148 -19.30 -14.34 -15.04
C ASP A 148 -18.33 -15.07 -14.09
N ARG A 149 -17.20 -14.42 -13.73
CA ARG A 149 -16.22 -15.04 -12.84
C ARG A 149 -16.65 -14.97 -11.38
N GLU A 150 -16.19 -15.95 -10.64
CA GLU A 150 -16.32 -16.01 -9.19
C GLU A 150 -15.39 -14.97 -8.54
N THR A 151 -15.88 -14.23 -7.57
CA THR A 151 -15.15 -13.11 -6.96
C THR A 151 -13.91 -13.56 -6.17
N TYR A 152 -13.96 -14.71 -5.54
CA TYR A 152 -12.87 -15.25 -4.71
C TYR A 152 -11.66 -15.79 -5.49
N VAL A 153 -11.76 -15.93 -6.83
CA VAL A 153 -10.62 -16.35 -7.67
C VAL A 153 -9.91 -15.17 -8.34
N LEU A 154 -10.41 -13.96 -8.10
CA LEU A 154 -9.86 -12.74 -8.70
C LEU A 154 -8.57 -12.31 -8.01
N SER A 155 -7.67 -11.69 -8.77
CA SER A 155 -6.53 -10.98 -8.20
C SER A 155 -6.98 -9.73 -7.43
N GLY A 156 -6.16 -9.24 -6.50
CA GLY A 156 -6.49 -8.04 -5.71
C GLY A 156 -6.82 -6.81 -6.57
N GLY A 157 -6.13 -6.62 -7.71
CA GLY A 157 -6.42 -5.52 -8.64
C GLY A 157 -7.72 -5.72 -9.42
N GLU A 158 -8.07 -6.95 -9.79
CA GLU A 158 -9.38 -7.27 -10.39
C GLU A 158 -10.50 -7.05 -9.38
N LEU A 159 -10.33 -7.54 -8.15
CA LEU A 159 -11.31 -7.38 -7.08
C LEU A 159 -11.54 -5.91 -6.71
N GLN A 160 -10.48 -5.08 -6.71
CA GLN A 160 -10.59 -3.64 -6.51
C GLN A 160 -11.46 -2.97 -7.59
N ARG A 161 -11.28 -3.35 -8.87
CA ARG A 161 -12.11 -2.83 -9.96
C ARG A 161 -13.55 -3.32 -9.87
N VAL A 162 -13.78 -4.54 -9.41
CA VAL A 162 -15.14 -5.06 -9.12
C VAL A 162 -15.80 -4.25 -8.02
N ALA A 163 -15.11 -4.01 -6.90
CA ALA A 163 -15.63 -3.18 -5.82
C ALA A 163 -15.93 -1.74 -6.29
N LEU A 164 -15.05 -1.17 -7.12
CA LEU A 164 -15.29 0.14 -7.72
C LEU A 164 -16.54 0.13 -8.65
N ALA A 165 -16.70 -0.91 -9.49
CA ALA A 165 -17.86 -1.06 -10.35
C ALA A 165 -19.17 -1.16 -9.53
N ALA A 166 -19.16 -1.93 -8.44
CA ALA A 166 -20.31 -2.07 -7.56
C ALA A 166 -20.75 -0.73 -6.96
N VAL A 167 -19.79 0.11 -6.55
CA VAL A 167 -20.10 1.46 -6.05
C VAL A 167 -20.58 2.37 -7.17
N LEU A 168 -19.96 2.33 -8.35
CA LEU A 168 -20.36 3.17 -9.50
C LEU A 168 -21.75 2.82 -10.05
N ALA A 169 -22.17 1.56 -9.97
CA ALA A 169 -23.50 1.12 -10.37
C ALA A 169 -24.64 1.81 -9.58
N MET A 170 -24.35 2.26 -8.36
CA MET A 170 -25.28 3.05 -7.56
C MET A 170 -25.46 4.49 -8.09
N LYS A 171 -24.55 4.97 -8.95
CA LYS A 171 -24.49 6.36 -9.47
C LYS A 171 -24.46 7.40 -8.36
N PRO A 172 -23.52 7.30 -7.39
CA PRO A 172 -23.43 8.24 -6.29
C PRO A 172 -23.02 9.63 -6.79
N LYS A 173 -23.48 10.68 -6.11
CA LYS A 173 -23.03 12.06 -6.38
C LYS A 173 -21.64 12.35 -5.86
N MET A 174 -21.28 11.73 -4.74
CA MET A 174 -19.94 11.77 -4.17
C MET A 174 -19.39 10.36 -4.02
N LEU A 175 -18.14 10.17 -4.42
CA LEU A 175 -17.39 8.93 -4.24
C LEU A 175 -16.25 9.18 -3.27
N ILE A 176 -16.27 8.49 -2.15
CA ILE A 176 -15.17 8.44 -1.18
C ILE A 176 -14.36 7.17 -1.43
N MET A 177 -13.05 7.31 -1.52
CA MET A 177 -12.13 6.19 -1.74
C MET A 177 -11.03 6.22 -0.68
N ASP A 178 -10.99 5.21 0.17
CA ASP A 178 -9.95 5.07 1.19
C ASP A 178 -8.85 4.16 0.66
N GLU A 179 -7.69 4.75 0.34
CA GLU A 179 -6.51 4.10 -0.22
C GLU A 179 -6.80 3.19 -1.43
N PRO A 180 -7.45 3.69 -2.51
CA PRO A 180 -7.95 2.86 -3.61
C PRO A 180 -6.85 2.12 -4.38
N THR A 181 -5.58 2.43 -4.14
CA THR A 181 -4.44 1.87 -4.88
C THR A 181 -3.42 1.16 -3.99
N SER A 182 -3.76 0.86 -2.72
CA SER A 182 -2.78 0.38 -1.73
C SER A 182 -2.20 -1.01 -2.03
N ASN A 183 -3.00 -1.93 -2.59
CA ASN A 183 -2.64 -3.34 -2.78
C ASN A 183 -2.58 -3.77 -4.26
N ILE A 184 -2.52 -2.81 -5.18
CA ILE A 184 -2.47 -3.07 -6.62
C ILE A 184 -1.14 -2.64 -7.21
N ASP A 185 -0.77 -3.30 -8.31
CA ASP A 185 0.44 -2.99 -9.07
C ASP A 185 0.31 -1.65 -9.84
N PRO A 186 1.39 -1.12 -10.40
CA PRO A 186 1.36 0.16 -11.13
C PRO A 186 0.37 0.18 -12.29
N GLU A 187 0.22 -0.92 -13.03
CA GLU A 187 -0.71 -1.02 -14.16
C GLU A 187 -2.16 -0.97 -13.67
N GLY A 188 -2.50 -1.72 -12.61
CA GLY A 188 -3.81 -1.65 -11.98
C GLY A 188 -4.10 -0.27 -11.39
N THR A 189 -3.10 0.39 -10.80
CA THR A 189 -3.20 1.77 -10.30
C THR A 189 -3.54 2.74 -11.43
N ALA A 190 -2.86 2.65 -12.58
CA ALA A 190 -3.12 3.49 -13.75
C ALA A 190 -4.57 3.34 -14.24
N ARG A 191 -5.07 2.11 -14.35
CA ARG A 191 -6.46 1.83 -14.77
C ARG A 191 -7.50 2.40 -13.80
N VAL A 192 -7.26 2.34 -12.50
CA VAL A 192 -8.14 2.98 -11.50
C VAL A 192 -8.17 4.50 -11.72
N PHE A 193 -7.03 5.16 -11.84
CA PHE A 193 -6.99 6.61 -12.08
C PHE A 193 -7.57 7.01 -13.44
N GLU A 194 -7.42 6.20 -14.49
CA GLU A 194 -8.07 6.41 -15.78
C GLU A 194 -9.59 6.41 -15.64
N THR A 195 -10.15 5.42 -14.93
CA THR A 195 -11.57 5.36 -14.60
C THR A 195 -12.02 6.61 -13.85
N LEU A 196 -11.27 7.03 -12.82
CA LEU A 196 -11.58 8.21 -12.01
C LEU A 196 -11.52 9.51 -12.82
N THR A 197 -10.58 9.60 -13.77
CA THR A 197 -10.47 10.74 -14.69
C THR A 197 -11.75 10.91 -15.53
N GLY A 198 -12.36 9.81 -15.95
CA GLY A 198 -13.67 9.84 -16.64
C GLY A 198 -14.84 10.32 -15.79
N LEU A 199 -14.69 10.33 -14.45
CA LEU A 199 -15.70 10.81 -13.49
C LEU A 199 -15.48 12.26 -13.05
N LYS A 200 -14.30 12.83 -13.28
CA LYS A 200 -13.99 14.22 -12.90
C LYS A 200 -14.96 15.21 -13.51
N GLY A 201 -15.51 16.10 -12.69
CA GLY A 201 -16.53 17.07 -13.06
C GLY A 201 -17.96 16.50 -13.21
N LYS A 202 -18.13 15.16 -13.12
CA LYS A 202 -19.46 14.51 -13.11
C LYS A 202 -19.88 14.09 -11.70
N SER A 203 -18.93 13.80 -10.85
CA SER A 203 -19.12 13.44 -9.46
C SER A 203 -18.07 14.13 -8.61
N THR A 204 -18.40 14.43 -7.36
CA THR A 204 -17.42 14.89 -6.37
C THR A 204 -16.59 13.68 -5.91
N LEU A 205 -15.27 13.80 -5.91
CA LEU A 205 -14.38 12.71 -5.55
C LEU A 205 -13.58 13.08 -4.29
N VAL A 206 -13.57 12.20 -3.30
CA VAL A 206 -12.78 12.34 -2.08
C VAL A 206 -11.84 11.15 -2.00
N ILE A 207 -10.56 11.40 -2.17
CA ILE A 207 -9.51 10.36 -2.16
C ILE A 207 -8.73 10.50 -0.87
N VAL A 208 -8.65 9.43 -0.09
CA VAL A 208 -7.74 9.32 1.04
C VAL A 208 -6.52 8.54 0.57
N GLU A 209 -5.36 9.15 0.66
CA GLU A 209 -4.10 8.51 0.26
C GLU A 209 -2.96 8.96 1.19
N HIS A 210 -1.94 8.13 1.28
CA HIS A 210 -0.70 8.48 1.96
C HIS A 210 0.48 8.65 0.99
N LYS A 211 0.34 8.22 -0.27
CA LYS A 211 1.30 8.41 -1.36
C LYS A 211 0.88 9.61 -2.21
N LEU A 212 1.33 10.80 -1.79
CA LEU A 212 1.00 12.07 -2.42
C LEU A 212 1.22 12.05 -3.95
N GLU A 213 2.36 11.51 -4.40
CA GLU A 213 2.78 11.51 -5.80
C GLU A 213 1.75 10.86 -6.74
N ARG A 214 1.07 9.80 -6.30
CA ARG A 214 0.10 9.06 -7.11
C ARG A 214 -1.13 9.86 -7.49
N ALA A 215 -1.62 10.72 -6.62
CA ALA A 215 -2.87 11.43 -6.82
C ALA A 215 -2.69 12.88 -7.32
N LEU A 216 -1.48 13.45 -7.20
CA LEU A 216 -1.26 14.88 -7.48
C LEU A 216 -1.59 15.33 -8.89
N HIS A 217 -1.42 14.47 -9.91
CA HIS A 217 -1.76 14.82 -11.29
C HIS A 217 -3.27 15.01 -11.51
N PHE A 218 -4.08 14.35 -10.68
CA PHE A 218 -5.51 14.20 -10.86
C PHE A 218 -6.35 15.15 -9.99
N VAL A 219 -5.85 15.50 -8.78
CA VAL A 219 -6.63 16.25 -7.78
C VAL A 219 -6.62 17.76 -8.01
N ASP A 220 -7.64 18.43 -7.50
CA ASP A 220 -7.79 19.89 -7.52
C ASP A 220 -7.34 20.51 -6.19
N ARG A 221 -7.53 19.79 -5.09
CA ARG A 221 -7.38 20.26 -3.72
C ARG A 221 -6.63 19.24 -2.86
N VAL A 222 -5.83 19.72 -1.93
CA VAL A 222 -5.07 18.89 -0.98
C VAL A 222 -5.39 19.32 0.44
N VAL A 223 -5.77 18.36 1.26
CA VAL A 223 -6.14 18.52 2.67
C VAL A 223 -5.21 17.68 3.52
N LEU A 224 -4.44 18.30 4.40
CA LEU A 224 -3.56 17.61 5.33
C LEU A 224 -4.26 17.40 6.66
N VAL A 225 -4.38 16.12 7.06
CA VAL A 225 -4.95 15.72 8.35
C VAL A 225 -3.86 15.06 9.20
N ASP A 226 -3.55 15.64 10.34
CA ASP A 226 -2.63 15.05 11.31
C ASP A 226 -3.14 15.24 12.73
N GLN A 227 -2.95 14.22 13.59
CA GLN A 227 -3.39 14.19 14.99
C GLN A 227 -4.85 14.61 15.18
N GLY A 228 -5.72 14.20 14.25
CA GLY A 228 -7.15 14.49 14.28
C GLY A 228 -7.53 15.92 13.92
N LYS A 229 -6.65 16.70 13.32
CA LYS A 229 -6.90 18.08 12.89
C LYS A 229 -6.62 18.27 11.43
N VAL A 230 -7.37 19.13 10.76
CA VAL A 230 -7.05 19.66 9.45
C VAL A 230 -5.98 20.75 9.62
N LEU A 231 -4.76 20.49 9.19
CA LEU A 231 -3.65 21.43 9.31
C LEU A 231 -3.67 22.48 8.21
N PHE A 232 -3.97 22.07 6.99
CA PHE A 232 -4.27 22.96 5.88
C PHE A 232 -5.27 22.31 4.90
N ASP A 233 -5.88 23.17 4.11
CA ASP A 233 -6.86 22.86 3.10
C ASP A 233 -6.67 23.85 1.94
N ILE A 234 -6.01 23.43 0.86
CA ILE A 234 -5.46 24.29 -0.18
C ILE A 234 -5.71 23.75 -1.58
N GLU A 235 -5.77 24.63 -2.57
CA GLU A 235 -5.67 24.25 -3.97
C GLU A 235 -4.31 23.61 -4.28
N LYS A 236 -4.29 22.61 -5.14
CA LYS A 236 -3.06 21.88 -5.52
C LYS A 236 -1.91 22.81 -5.92
N GLY A 237 -2.20 23.91 -6.64
CA GLY A 237 -1.17 24.86 -7.09
C GLY A 237 -0.36 25.52 -5.96
N LYS A 238 -0.93 25.59 -4.74
CA LYS A 238 -0.28 26.17 -3.55
C LYS A 238 0.55 25.16 -2.77
N LEU A 239 0.56 23.88 -3.17
CA LEU A 239 1.23 22.82 -2.41
C LEU A 239 2.74 23.06 -2.25
N VAL A 240 3.38 23.72 -3.21
CA VAL A 240 4.81 24.05 -3.18
C VAL A 240 5.17 24.92 -1.98
N ASP A 241 4.25 25.73 -1.47
CA ASP A 241 4.48 26.59 -0.31
C ASP A 241 4.44 25.82 1.01
N HIS A 242 3.79 24.62 1.04
CA HIS A 242 3.52 23.82 2.23
C HIS A 242 4.37 22.53 2.34
N LEU A 243 5.49 22.42 1.60
CA LEU A 243 6.32 21.21 1.58
C LEU A 243 6.95 20.88 2.94
N GLU A 244 7.24 21.88 3.76
CA GLU A 244 7.82 21.69 5.10
C GLU A 244 6.80 21.10 6.07
N GLU A 245 5.54 21.57 6.02
CA GLU A 245 4.44 21.04 6.83
C GLU A 245 4.11 19.59 6.45
N LEU A 246 4.13 19.28 5.16
CA LEU A 246 3.99 17.90 4.67
C LEU A 246 5.07 17.00 5.25
N HIS A 247 6.32 17.41 5.12
CA HIS A 247 7.47 16.64 5.62
C HIS A 247 7.41 16.45 7.15
N ALA A 248 7.09 17.53 7.90
CA ALA A 248 6.93 17.47 9.35
C ALA A 248 5.80 16.53 9.77
N SER A 249 4.74 16.41 8.96
CA SER A 249 3.64 15.47 9.16
C SER A 249 3.96 14.05 8.66
N GLY A 250 5.20 13.76 8.25
CA GLY A 250 5.64 12.43 7.81
C GLY A 250 5.12 12.02 6.44
N ILE A 251 4.78 12.97 5.59
CA ILE A 251 4.40 12.73 4.18
C ILE A 251 5.64 12.77 3.30
N ASP A 252 5.74 11.78 2.40
CA ASP A 252 6.81 11.74 1.41
C ASP A 252 6.59 12.82 0.34
N VAL A 253 7.36 13.90 0.45
CA VAL A 253 7.34 14.97 -0.54
C VAL A 253 8.11 14.53 -1.78
N PRO A 254 7.49 14.52 -2.98
CA PRO A 254 8.19 14.16 -4.20
C PRO A 254 9.38 15.07 -4.45
N GLU A 255 10.55 14.51 -4.79
CA GLU A 255 11.80 15.27 -4.93
C GLU A 255 11.70 16.41 -5.98
N HIS A 256 10.95 16.18 -7.05
CA HIS A 256 10.74 17.19 -8.09
C HIS A 256 9.98 18.44 -7.57
N TYR A 257 9.13 18.33 -6.54
CA TYR A 257 8.50 19.47 -5.88
C TYR A 257 9.53 20.33 -5.13
N LEU A 258 10.52 19.70 -4.48
CA LEU A 258 11.61 20.43 -3.81
C LEU A 258 12.46 21.21 -4.82
N TRP A 259 12.78 20.59 -5.97
CA TRP A 259 13.51 21.24 -7.05
C TRP A 259 12.67 22.33 -7.73
N ALA A 260 11.37 22.09 -7.94
CA ALA A 260 10.45 23.10 -8.47
C ALA A 260 10.41 24.35 -7.59
N LYS A 261 10.28 24.19 -6.26
CA LYS A 261 10.35 25.29 -5.28
C LYS A 261 11.66 26.06 -5.40
N ARG A 262 12.78 25.35 -5.47
CA ARG A 262 14.13 25.96 -5.58
C ARG A 262 14.31 26.77 -6.85
N PHE A 263 13.76 26.31 -7.98
CA PHE A 263 13.94 26.95 -9.29
C PHE A 263 12.80 27.91 -9.65
N GLY A 264 11.73 27.98 -8.89
CA GLY A 264 10.53 28.75 -9.23
C GLY A 264 9.80 28.20 -10.47
N LEU A 265 9.81 26.86 -10.66
CA LEU A 265 9.19 26.16 -11.78
C LEU A 265 7.89 25.47 -11.35
N ASP A 266 7.03 25.17 -12.33
CA ASP A 266 5.87 24.32 -12.10
C ASP A 266 6.33 22.88 -11.76
N PRO A 267 5.96 22.31 -10.60
CA PRO A 267 6.33 20.94 -10.24
C PRO A 267 5.76 19.88 -11.18
N GLN A 268 4.70 20.17 -11.93
CA GLN A 268 4.17 19.26 -12.95
C GLN A 268 5.05 19.19 -14.21
N ASN A 269 5.92 20.19 -14.42
CA ASN A 269 6.84 20.22 -15.56
C ASN A 269 8.20 19.61 -15.21
N ILE A 270 8.23 18.27 -15.03
CA ILE A 270 9.44 17.53 -14.66
C ILE A 270 10.55 17.73 -15.70
N ASP A 271 10.22 17.84 -16.99
CA ASP A 271 11.20 18.03 -18.07
C ASP A 271 11.91 19.40 -17.93
N ALA A 272 11.19 20.46 -17.56
CA ALA A 272 11.79 21.78 -17.29
C ALA A 272 12.71 21.73 -16.06
N ILE A 273 12.30 21.00 -15.01
CA ILE A 273 13.11 20.80 -13.80
C ILE A 273 14.41 20.06 -14.14
N ARG A 274 14.35 18.98 -14.91
CA ARG A 274 15.51 18.20 -15.40
C ARG A 274 16.45 19.06 -16.23
N ALA A 275 15.91 19.82 -17.19
CA ALA A 275 16.68 20.72 -18.02
C ALA A 275 17.43 21.77 -17.17
N ARG A 276 16.80 22.29 -16.12
CA ARG A 276 17.40 23.24 -15.20
C ARG A 276 18.51 22.62 -14.35
N ILE A 277 18.31 21.39 -13.83
CA ILE A 277 19.33 20.63 -13.09
C ILE A 277 20.60 20.47 -13.97
N VAL A 278 20.42 20.09 -15.24
CA VAL A 278 21.53 19.94 -16.20
C VAL A 278 22.21 21.29 -16.51
N ALA A 279 21.42 22.33 -16.77
CA ALA A 279 21.95 23.65 -17.10
C ALA A 279 22.78 24.28 -15.95
N ASP A 280 22.36 24.02 -14.70
CA ASP A 280 23.08 24.51 -13.50
C ASP A 280 24.25 23.57 -13.11
N GLY A 281 24.51 22.50 -13.87
CA GLY A 281 25.59 21.53 -13.61
C GLY A 281 25.46 20.77 -12.29
N LEU A 282 24.24 20.63 -11.76
CA LEU A 282 23.98 19.99 -10.48
C LEU A 282 24.12 18.46 -10.61
N LYS A 283 24.95 17.87 -9.77
CA LYS A 283 25.07 16.42 -9.64
C LYS A 283 24.22 15.94 -8.46
N LEU A 284 23.18 15.19 -8.76
CA LEU A 284 22.35 14.57 -7.73
C LEU A 284 23.04 13.29 -7.25
N GLU A 285 23.15 13.14 -5.93
CA GLU A 285 23.77 11.95 -5.34
C GLU A 285 22.92 10.70 -5.62
N VAL A 286 23.59 9.63 -6.01
CA VAL A 286 23.02 8.30 -6.11
C VAL A 286 23.31 7.56 -4.81
N PRO A 287 22.35 6.86 -4.22
CA PRO A 287 22.61 6.08 -3.01
C PRO A 287 23.76 5.09 -3.21
N PRO A 288 24.70 4.99 -2.26
CA PRO A 288 25.82 4.04 -2.37
C PRO A 288 25.30 2.59 -2.38
N ARG A 289 25.85 1.76 -3.27
CA ARG A 289 25.48 0.34 -3.43
C ARG A 289 26.61 -0.57 -2.96
N GLN A 290 26.27 -1.61 -2.23
CA GLN A 290 27.23 -2.63 -1.78
C GLN A 290 27.02 -3.92 -2.59
N ASN A 291 27.92 -4.21 -3.55
CA ASN A 291 27.82 -5.37 -4.45
C ASN A 291 29.08 -6.23 -4.50
N ASP A 292 30.07 -5.97 -3.70
CA ASP A 292 31.40 -6.61 -3.66
C ASP A 292 31.53 -7.73 -2.63
N GLY A 293 30.45 -8.03 -1.88
CA GLY A 293 30.42 -9.12 -0.89
C GLY A 293 30.52 -10.52 -1.52
N LYS A 294 30.94 -11.49 -0.70
CA LYS A 294 30.92 -12.93 -1.06
C LYS A 294 29.47 -13.41 -1.23
N VAL A 295 29.23 -14.31 -2.19
CA VAL A 295 27.94 -15.00 -2.32
C VAL A 295 27.71 -15.88 -1.11
N VAL A 296 26.61 -15.65 -0.39
CA VAL A 296 26.19 -16.40 0.80
C VAL A 296 25.01 -17.33 0.53
N MET A 297 24.25 -17.06 -0.55
CA MET A 297 23.14 -17.91 -0.96
C MET A 297 23.03 -17.95 -2.47
N ASP A 298 22.90 -19.16 -3.02
CA ASP A 298 22.48 -19.45 -4.39
C ASP A 298 21.18 -20.25 -4.34
N ALA A 299 20.13 -19.72 -4.97
CA ALA A 299 18.81 -20.34 -5.00
C ALA A 299 18.27 -20.41 -6.42
N PHE A 300 17.81 -21.59 -6.81
CA PHE A 300 17.04 -21.84 -8.03
C PHE A 300 15.67 -22.37 -7.65
N ALA A 301 14.63 -21.87 -8.31
CA ALA A 301 13.26 -22.34 -8.16
C ALA A 301 12.63 -22.57 -9.55
N HIS A 302 12.07 -23.75 -9.74
CA HIS A 302 11.24 -24.09 -10.90
C HIS A 302 9.93 -24.69 -10.38
N VAL A 303 8.81 -24.09 -10.75
CA VAL A 303 7.46 -24.52 -10.31
C VAL A 303 6.51 -24.52 -11.48
N GLU A 304 5.75 -25.60 -11.62
CA GLU A 304 4.70 -25.74 -12.62
C GLU A 304 3.36 -26.07 -11.96
N ALA A 305 2.29 -25.49 -12.47
CA ALA A 305 0.92 -25.80 -12.14
C ALA A 305 0.08 -25.91 -13.41
N GLN A 306 -0.66 -26.99 -13.57
CA GLN A 306 -1.56 -27.22 -14.72
C GLN A 306 -0.90 -26.96 -16.08
N GLY A 307 0.38 -27.35 -16.24
CA GLY A 307 1.15 -27.17 -17.47
C GLY A 307 1.66 -25.74 -17.71
N LYS A 308 1.48 -24.82 -16.75
CA LYS A 308 1.99 -23.45 -16.81
C LYS A 308 3.16 -23.28 -15.82
N THR A 309 4.27 -22.73 -16.30
CA THR A 309 5.39 -22.35 -15.43
C THR A 309 5.00 -21.13 -14.59
N LEU A 310 5.04 -21.29 -13.26
CA LEU A 310 4.79 -20.23 -12.30
C LEU A 310 6.06 -19.47 -11.94
N VAL A 311 7.20 -20.16 -11.86
CA VAL A 311 8.53 -19.58 -11.66
C VAL A 311 9.60 -20.51 -12.24
N ASP A 312 10.61 -19.92 -12.86
CA ASP A 312 11.84 -20.55 -13.36
C ASP A 312 12.95 -19.51 -13.27
N ALA A 313 13.57 -19.41 -12.11
CA ALA A 313 14.53 -18.35 -11.82
C ALA A 313 15.65 -18.81 -10.88
N GLU A 314 16.86 -18.26 -11.12
CA GLU A 314 18.03 -18.41 -10.26
C GLU A 314 18.44 -17.04 -9.72
N ILE A 315 18.64 -16.94 -8.41
CA ILE A 315 18.97 -15.70 -7.69
C ILE A 315 20.10 -15.99 -6.70
N SER A 316 21.13 -15.16 -6.74
CA SER A 316 22.27 -15.21 -5.81
C SER A 316 22.26 -14.00 -4.90
N LEU A 317 22.46 -14.21 -3.58
CA LEU A 317 22.55 -13.17 -2.57
C LEU A 317 23.97 -13.07 -2.03
N LYS A 318 24.47 -11.86 -1.95
CA LYS A 318 25.79 -11.59 -1.35
C LYS A 318 25.70 -11.21 0.12
N GLU A 319 26.83 -11.31 0.80
CA GLU A 319 26.96 -10.92 2.20
C GLU A 319 26.66 -9.42 2.39
N GLN A 320 25.89 -9.10 3.44
CA GLN A 320 25.49 -7.72 3.77
C GLN A 320 24.82 -6.97 2.60
N GLN A 321 24.09 -7.68 1.75
CA GLN A 321 23.38 -7.13 0.61
C GLN A 321 21.87 -7.06 0.88
N ILE A 322 21.23 -6.00 0.45
CA ILE A 322 19.77 -5.87 0.32
C ILE A 322 19.44 -6.08 -1.16
N LEU A 323 18.96 -7.28 -1.51
CA LEU A 323 18.51 -7.65 -2.84
C LEU A 323 17.00 -7.50 -2.92
N ALA A 324 16.50 -6.71 -3.84
CA ALA A 324 15.08 -6.58 -4.12
C ALA A 324 14.66 -7.45 -5.31
N ILE A 325 13.47 -8.04 -5.23
CA ILE A 325 12.80 -8.73 -6.33
C ILE A 325 11.54 -7.94 -6.67
N MET A 326 11.44 -7.45 -7.89
CA MET A 326 10.27 -6.73 -8.40
C MET A 326 9.64 -7.46 -9.60
N GLY A 327 8.45 -7.03 -10.01
CA GLY A 327 7.70 -7.56 -11.14
C GLY A 327 6.21 -7.43 -10.91
N ARG A 328 5.40 -7.68 -11.96
CA ARG A 328 3.93 -7.65 -11.91
C ARG A 328 3.36 -8.61 -10.85
N ASN A 329 2.10 -8.41 -10.48
CA ASN A 329 1.36 -9.41 -9.74
C ASN A 329 1.27 -10.70 -10.59
N GLY A 330 1.45 -11.86 -9.93
CA GLY A 330 1.54 -13.14 -10.66
C GLY A 330 2.87 -13.43 -11.35
N ALA A 331 3.88 -12.55 -11.28
CA ALA A 331 5.20 -12.79 -11.88
C ALA A 331 6.05 -13.90 -11.20
N GLY A 332 5.53 -14.54 -10.14
CA GLY A 332 6.22 -15.63 -9.46
C GLY A 332 7.07 -15.23 -8.25
N LYS A 333 7.06 -13.96 -7.82
CA LYS A 333 7.90 -13.43 -6.72
C LYS A 333 7.76 -14.19 -5.40
N SER A 334 6.55 -14.21 -4.84
CA SER A 334 6.26 -14.93 -3.58
C SER A 334 6.36 -16.44 -3.76
N THR A 335 6.04 -16.95 -4.97
CA THR A 335 6.24 -18.36 -5.32
C THR A 335 7.71 -18.75 -5.25
N PHE A 336 8.63 -17.89 -5.73
CA PHE A 336 10.06 -18.09 -5.58
C PHE A 336 10.47 -18.22 -4.11
N LEU A 337 10.07 -17.27 -3.25
CA LEU A 337 10.41 -17.31 -1.82
C LEU A 337 9.84 -18.57 -1.15
N LYS A 338 8.57 -18.92 -1.42
CA LYS A 338 7.93 -20.12 -0.87
C LYS A 338 8.63 -21.39 -1.34
N THR A 339 9.09 -21.45 -2.60
CA THR A 339 9.86 -22.59 -3.13
C THR A 339 11.20 -22.73 -2.42
N VAL A 340 11.93 -21.63 -2.25
CA VAL A 340 13.21 -21.60 -1.51
C VAL A 340 13.03 -22.08 -0.06
N MET A 341 11.89 -21.78 0.57
CA MET A 341 11.57 -22.25 1.93
C MET A 341 10.94 -23.64 1.98
N ASN A 342 10.59 -24.24 0.83
CA ASN A 342 9.86 -25.48 0.72
C ASN A 342 8.43 -25.42 1.34
N PHE A 343 7.74 -24.26 1.16
CA PHE A 343 6.39 -23.97 1.66
C PHE A 343 5.29 -24.19 0.61
N LEU A 344 5.63 -24.77 -0.55
CA LEU A 344 4.63 -25.00 -1.59
C LEU A 344 3.71 -26.17 -1.27
N ASP A 345 2.51 -26.08 -1.81
CA ASP A 345 1.53 -27.18 -1.75
C ASP A 345 2.05 -28.39 -2.52
N LYS A 346 1.71 -29.59 -2.02
CA LYS A 346 2.17 -30.87 -2.59
C LYS A 346 1.62 -31.16 -4.00
N GLU A 347 0.59 -30.45 -4.41
CA GLU A 347 -0.04 -30.57 -5.73
C GLU A 347 0.80 -29.89 -6.84
N LEU A 348 1.75 -29.03 -6.47
CA LEU A 348 2.60 -28.34 -7.41
C LEU A 348 3.86 -29.16 -7.72
N THR A 349 4.21 -29.25 -9.02
CA THR A 349 5.49 -29.80 -9.42
C THR A 349 6.57 -28.77 -9.17
N ALA A 350 7.39 -28.99 -8.16
CA ALA A 350 8.43 -28.05 -7.79
C ALA A 350 9.81 -28.70 -7.76
N ARG A 351 10.81 -27.97 -8.31
CA ARG A 351 12.24 -28.28 -8.20
C ARG A 351 12.95 -27.08 -7.60
N SER A 352 13.78 -27.28 -6.60
CA SER A 352 14.59 -26.21 -6.03
C SER A 352 16.02 -26.66 -5.82
N LYS A 353 16.97 -25.76 -6.09
CA LYS A 353 18.36 -25.88 -5.63
C LYS A 353 18.60 -24.76 -4.63
N LEU A 354 19.20 -25.07 -3.51
CA LEU A 354 19.51 -24.10 -2.46
C LEU A 354 20.85 -24.44 -1.83
N VAL A 355 21.81 -23.53 -2.01
CA VAL A 355 23.12 -23.62 -1.40
C VAL A 355 23.34 -22.38 -0.53
N ILE A 356 23.68 -22.57 0.73
CA ILE A 356 23.97 -21.48 1.69
C ILE A 356 25.32 -21.70 2.31
N ASN A 357 26.24 -20.76 2.13
CA ASN A 357 27.63 -20.83 2.62
C ASN A 357 28.31 -22.16 2.26
N GLY A 358 28.06 -22.67 1.04
CA GLY A 358 28.59 -23.94 0.56
C GLY A 358 27.85 -25.19 1.04
N VAL A 359 26.82 -25.06 1.84
CA VAL A 359 25.98 -26.19 2.31
C VAL A 359 24.81 -26.38 1.35
N ASP A 360 24.68 -27.55 0.73
CA ASP A 360 23.55 -27.91 -0.12
C ASP A 360 22.32 -28.27 0.73
N LEU A 361 21.28 -27.47 0.60
CA LEU A 361 19.99 -27.59 1.30
C LEU A 361 18.84 -27.94 0.34
N SER A 362 19.14 -28.36 -0.91
CA SER A 362 18.13 -28.62 -1.94
C SER A 362 17.10 -29.65 -1.50
N LYS A 363 17.51 -30.70 -0.79
CA LYS A 363 16.64 -31.75 -0.25
C LYS A 363 16.25 -31.55 1.22
N ALA A 364 16.64 -30.43 1.81
CA ALA A 364 16.40 -30.14 3.22
C ALA A 364 14.92 -29.85 3.50
N SER A 365 14.45 -30.32 4.65
CA SER A 365 13.11 -30.00 5.14
C SER A 365 12.97 -28.52 5.51
N ILE A 366 11.73 -28.04 5.65
CA ILE A 366 11.42 -26.68 6.13
C ILE A 366 12.22 -26.35 7.42
N GLN A 367 12.21 -27.26 8.39
CA GLN A 367 12.90 -27.07 9.67
C GLN A 367 14.43 -26.98 9.51
N GLN A 368 15.00 -27.72 8.56
CA GLN A 368 16.43 -27.66 8.26
C GLN A 368 16.77 -26.34 7.56
N ARG A 369 15.99 -25.91 6.54
CA ARG A 369 16.18 -24.61 5.86
C ARG A 369 16.03 -23.44 6.83
N GLY A 370 15.07 -23.51 7.75
CA GLY A 370 14.85 -22.51 8.80
C GLY A 370 16.01 -22.35 9.80
N LYS A 371 17.05 -23.21 9.77
CA LYS A 371 18.29 -22.99 10.52
C LYS A 371 19.24 -22.00 9.83
N TYR A 372 19.01 -21.69 8.55
CA TYR A 372 19.86 -20.86 7.71
C TYR A 372 19.17 -19.61 7.20
N ILE A 373 17.84 -19.66 7.02
CA ILE A 373 17.04 -18.57 6.48
C ILE A 373 15.87 -18.27 7.41
N ALA A 374 15.59 -16.98 7.66
CA ALA A 374 14.33 -16.51 8.22
C ALA A 374 13.43 -16.01 7.09
N TYR A 375 12.13 -16.30 7.17
CA TYR A 375 11.12 -15.81 6.24
C TYR A 375 10.02 -15.07 7.00
N VAL A 376 9.74 -13.86 6.57
CA VAL A 376 8.63 -13.03 7.07
C VAL A 376 7.64 -12.85 5.93
N PRO A 377 6.43 -13.44 6.01
CA PRO A 377 5.41 -13.33 4.98
C PRO A 377 4.77 -11.95 4.97
N GLN A 378 4.04 -11.65 3.90
CA GLN A 378 3.24 -10.44 3.77
C GLN A 378 2.23 -10.32 4.93
N SER A 379 1.51 -11.39 5.24
CA SER A 379 0.62 -11.48 6.40
C SER A 379 1.40 -11.93 7.65
N PHE A 380 2.30 -11.08 8.13
CA PHE A 380 3.20 -11.38 9.27
C PHE A 380 2.44 -11.65 10.58
N ASP A 381 1.20 -11.22 10.72
CA ASP A 381 0.35 -11.52 11.89
C ASP A 381 0.16 -13.02 12.09
N LEU A 382 0.19 -13.82 11.02
CA LEU A 382 0.12 -15.28 11.09
C LEU A 382 1.34 -15.92 11.78
N MET A 383 2.42 -15.17 11.97
CA MET A 383 3.61 -15.64 12.72
C MET A 383 3.46 -15.46 14.23
N LEU A 384 2.56 -14.58 14.68
CA LEU A 384 2.42 -14.19 16.09
C LEU A 384 1.52 -15.18 16.81
N ILE A 385 2.11 -16.08 17.58
CA ILE A 385 1.43 -17.20 18.24
C ILE A 385 1.50 -17.17 19.76
N SER A 386 2.37 -16.33 20.34
CA SER A 386 2.61 -16.29 21.77
C SER A 386 1.76 -15.23 22.47
N LYS A 387 1.53 -15.38 23.76
CA LYS A 387 0.72 -14.46 24.57
C LYS A 387 1.38 -13.12 24.86
N THR A 388 2.71 -13.07 24.78
CA THR A 388 3.47 -11.84 25.06
C THR A 388 4.58 -11.65 24.03
N VAL A 389 4.97 -10.39 23.82
CA VAL A 389 6.11 -10.02 22.94
C VAL A 389 7.40 -10.73 23.35
N GLU A 390 7.68 -10.83 24.65
CA GLU A 390 8.87 -11.53 25.17
C GLU A 390 8.84 -13.02 24.85
N GLU A 391 7.69 -13.68 25.02
CA GLU A 391 7.53 -15.08 24.67
C GLU A 391 7.68 -15.32 23.18
N GLU A 392 7.15 -14.42 22.34
CA GLU A 392 7.23 -14.50 20.88
C GLU A 392 8.69 -14.44 20.41
N ILE A 393 9.45 -13.44 20.86
CA ILE A 393 10.86 -13.27 20.50
C ILE A 393 11.70 -14.44 21.02
N SER A 394 11.44 -14.93 22.24
CA SER A 394 12.19 -16.03 22.83
C SER A 394 11.81 -17.42 22.31
N TYR A 395 10.69 -17.55 21.59
CA TYR A 395 10.15 -18.85 21.18
C TYR A 395 11.15 -19.71 20.41
N SER A 396 11.70 -19.18 19.33
CA SER A 396 12.68 -19.89 18.49
C SER A 396 13.95 -20.25 19.26
N LEU A 397 14.45 -19.35 20.12
CA LEU A 397 15.63 -19.56 20.95
C LEU A 397 15.42 -20.72 21.96
N ARG A 398 14.28 -20.70 22.65
CA ARG A 398 13.92 -21.77 23.61
C ARG A 398 13.76 -23.12 22.94
N LYS A 399 13.10 -23.16 21.78
CA LYS A 399 12.92 -24.41 21.01
C LYS A 399 14.21 -25.00 20.49
N ARG A 400 15.24 -24.17 20.25
CA ARG A 400 16.60 -24.60 19.87
C ARG A 400 17.48 -24.96 21.07
N GLY A 401 17.00 -24.79 22.29
CA GLY A 401 17.75 -25.07 23.50
C GLY A 401 18.89 -24.07 23.79
N ALA A 402 18.79 -22.83 23.29
CA ALA A 402 19.77 -21.79 23.53
C ALA A 402 19.83 -21.44 25.03
N LYS A 403 20.98 -21.63 25.68
CA LYS A 403 21.13 -21.34 27.11
C LYS A 403 21.07 -19.85 27.42
N ASP A 404 21.47 -19.02 26.48
CA ASP A 404 21.50 -17.55 26.50
C ASP A 404 20.23 -16.89 25.98
N TYR A 405 19.12 -17.64 25.88
CA TYR A 405 17.86 -17.13 25.26
C TYR A 405 17.33 -15.87 25.94
N LYS A 406 17.51 -15.72 27.27
CA LYS A 406 17.03 -14.54 27.99
C LYS A 406 17.81 -13.28 27.61
N GLU A 407 19.13 -13.41 27.54
CA GLU A 407 20.03 -12.31 27.17
C GLU A 407 19.76 -11.86 25.72
N LYS A 408 19.69 -12.81 24.79
CA LYS A 408 19.34 -12.54 23.39
C LYS A 408 17.95 -11.94 23.24
N THR A 409 16.96 -12.40 24.01
CA THR A 409 15.63 -11.81 23.99
C THR A 409 15.67 -10.34 24.41
N GLU A 410 16.45 -10.02 25.46
CA GLU A 410 16.63 -8.63 25.92
C GLU A 410 17.33 -7.78 24.85
N GLU A 411 18.33 -8.33 24.15
CA GLU A 411 19.01 -7.67 23.04
C GLU A 411 18.02 -7.32 21.92
N PHE A 412 17.17 -8.26 21.49
CA PHE A 412 16.19 -8.02 20.44
C PHE A 412 15.05 -7.09 20.87
N LEU A 413 14.61 -7.16 22.12
CA LEU A 413 13.66 -6.19 22.68
C LEU A 413 14.20 -4.75 22.60
N ASN A 414 15.49 -4.59 22.91
CA ASN A 414 16.16 -3.29 22.80
C ASN A 414 16.33 -2.85 21.35
N LEU A 415 16.85 -3.73 20.50
CA LEU A 415 17.16 -3.47 19.10
C LEU A 415 15.93 -2.98 18.32
N PHE A 416 14.76 -3.56 18.58
CA PHE A 416 13.49 -3.23 17.94
C PHE A 416 12.62 -2.23 18.73
N GLY A 417 13.12 -1.69 19.86
CA GLY A 417 12.37 -0.73 20.66
C GLY A 417 11.07 -1.30 21.24
N LEU A 418 11.08 -2.56 21.66
CA LEU A 418 9.92 -3.31 22.14
C LEU A 418 9.88 -3.51 23.66
N LYS A 419 10.82 -2.94 24.42
CA LYS A 419 10.93 -3.13 25.87
C LYS A 419 9.63 -2.80 26.63
N ASP A 420 9.03 -1.67 26.31
CA ASP A 420 7.83 -1.20 26.99
C ASP A 420 6.59 -2.06 26.68
N PHE A 421 6.68 -2.87 25.63
CA PHE A 421 5.60 -3.75 25.18
C PHE A 421 5.84 -5.22 25.56
N ARG A 422 6.94 -5.57 26.25
CA ARG A 422 7.39 -6.94 26.50
C ARG A 422 6.31 -7.88 27.03
N ARG A 423 5.43 -7.40 27.90
CA ARG A 423 4.35 -8.18 28.53
C ARG A 423 2.99 -8.04 27.83
N ARG A 424 2.91 -7.25 26.76
CA ARG A 424 1.68 -7.09 26.00
C ARG A 424 1.47 -8.24 25.02
N ASP A 425 0.20 -8.52 24.75
CA ASP A 425 -0.18 -9.40 23.65
C ASP A 425 0.26 -8.76 22.32
N PRO A 426 1.05 -9.47 21.49
CA PRO A 426 1.47 -8.96 20.18
C PRO A 426 0.31 -8.49 19.31
N LEU A 427 -0.83 -9.19 19.31
CA LEU A 427 -1.99 -8.87 18.47
C LEU A 427 -2.70 -7.56 18.88
N MET A 428 -2.48 -7.09 20.11
CA MET A 428 -3.02 -5.82 20.60
C MET A 428 -2.11 -4.61 20.31
N LEU A 429 -1.02 -4.82 19.61
CA LEU A 429 -0.09 -3.76 19.21
C LEU A 429 -0.51 -3.12 17.88
N SER A 430 0.02 -1.92 17.58
CA SER A 430 -0.14 -1.32 16.26
C SER A 430 0.51 -2.18 15.17
N VAL A 431 0.06 -2.04 13.93
CA VAL A 431 0.59 -2.82 12.78
C VAL A 431 2.11 -2.73 12.68
N GLY A 432 2.69 -1.51 12.82
CA GLY A 432 4.14 -1.32 12.81
C GLY A 432 4.85 -1.98 13.99
N GLN A 433 4.24 -1.99 15.19
CA GLN A 433 4.78 -2.69 16.35
C GLN A 433 4.71 -4.21 16.18
N ARG A 434 3.59 -4.76 15.68
CA ARG A 434 3.45 -6.20 15.38
C ARG A 434 4.49 -6.66 14.38
N ARG A 435 4.74 -5.89 13.31
CA ARG A 435 5.78 -6.19 12.32
C ARG A 435 7.16 -6.25 12.96
N ARG A 436 7.51 -5.30 13.83
CA ARG A 436 8.78 -5.32 14.58
C ARG A 436 8.89 -6.55 15.46
N VAL A 437 7.79 -6.98 16.09
CA VAL A 437 7.78 -8.24 16.87
C VAL A 437 8.03 -9.45 15.96
N ALA A 438 7.34 -9.54 14.80
CA ALA A 438 7.54 -10.62 13.84
C ALA A 438 9.00 -10.67 13.32
N MET A 439 9.57 -9.52 12.98
CA MET A 439 10.98 -9.42 12.59
C MET A 439 11.92 -9.81 13.72
N ALA A 440 11.73 -9.31 14.92
CA ALA A 440 12.53 -9.67 16.09
C ALA A 440 12.46 -11.18 16.38
N SER A 441 11.27 -11.79 16.29
CA SER A 441 11.06 -13.22 16.46
C SER A 441 11.79 -14.03 15.38
N ALA A 442 11.69 -13.64 14.12
CA ALA A 442 12.37 -14.30 13.01
C ALA A 442 13.89 -14.23 13.15
N LEU A 443 14.44 -13.08 13.50
CA LEU A 443 15.87 -12.82 13.59
C LEU A 443 16.50 -13.35 14.88
N SER A 444 15.75 -13.47 15.98
CA SER A 444 16.23 -14.02 17.25
C SER A 444 16.81 -15.42 17.09
N SER A 445 16.35 -16.16 16.06
CA SER A 445 16.90 -17.48 15.73
C SER A 445 18.40 -17.49 15.40
N GLY A 446 19.03 -16.33 15.20
CA GLY A 446 20.45 -16.18 14.90
C GLY A 446 20.83 -16.41 13.44
N VAL A 447 19.85 -16.58 12.54
CA VAL A 447 20.09 -16.67 11.08
C VAL A 447 20.46 -15.31 10.53
N LYS A 448 21.35 -15.28 9.52
CA LYS A 448 21.85 -14.05 8.91
C LYS A 448 21.23 -13.74 7.53
N ILE A 449 20.50 -14.68 6.95
CA ILE A 449 19.78 -14.50 5.69
C ILE A 449 18.30 -14.36 5.99
N VAL A 450 17.67 -13.28 5.51
CA VAL A 450 16.28 -12.93 5.79
C VAL A 450 15.54 -12.68 4.48
N MET A 451 14.42 -13.34 4.31
CA MET A 451 13.52 -13.12 3.18
C MET A 451 12.26 -12.43 3.69
N LEU A 452 11.93 -11.29 3.07
CA LEU A 452 10.77 -10.45 3.40
C LEU A 452 9.83 -10.39 2.20
N ASP A 453 8.58 -10.76 2.40
CA ASP A 453 7.55 -10.69 1.36
C ASP A 453 6.68 -9.46 1.60
N GLU A 454 6.75 -8.48 0.70
CA GLU A 454 6.02 -7.20 0.72
C GLU A 454 6.10 -6.42 2.06
N PRO A 455 7.30 -6.19 2.63
CA PRO A 455 7.42 -5.55 3.95
C PRO A 455 6.96 -4.09 3.97
N THR A 456 6.82 -3.44 2.80
CA THR A 456 6.43 -2.03 2.66
C THR A 456 4.97 -1.84 2.27
N SER A 457 4.23 -2.93 2.01
CA SER A 457 2.82 -2.87 1.60
C SER A 457 1.95 -2.25 2.70
N GLY A 458 1.04 -1.33 2.31
CA GLY A 458 0.16 -0.64 3.24
C GLY A 458 0.86 0.28 4.25
N GLN A 459 2.15 0.63 4.04
CA GLN A 459 2.89 1.49 4.95
C GLN A 459 3.01 2.91 4.42
N ASP A 460 2.84 3.89 5.32
CA ASP A 460 3.17 5.29 5.03
C ASP A 460 4.69 5.53 4.96
N PHE A 461 5.07 6.71 4.53
CA PHE A 461 6.48 7.09 4.38
C PHE A 461 7.28 6.96 5.67
N TYR A 462 6.72 7.41 6.79
CA TYR A 462 7.39 7.36 8.09
C TYR A 462 7.74 5.92 8.50
N HIS A 463 6.82 4.99 8.33
CA HIS A 463 7.06 3.57 8.63
C HIS A 463 8.06 2.93 7.67
N LYS A 464 8.05 3.30 6.38
CA LYS A 464 9.06 2.83 5.41
C LYS A 464 10.46 3.31 5.76
N GLU A 465 10.62 4.56 6.21
CA GLU A 465 11.88 5.09 6.73
C GLU A 465 12.38 4.31 7.96
N ILE A 466 11.48 3.93 8.86
CA ILE A 466 11.84 3.08 10.01
C ILE A 466 12.33 1.72 9.54
N ILE A 467 11.59 1.07 8.64
CA ILE A 467 11.97 -0.24 8.07
C ILE A 467 13.35 -0.13 7.41
N SER A 468 13.60 0.90 6.61
CA SER A 468 14.87 1.06 5.91
C SER A 468 16.04 1.24 6.90
N LYS A 469 15.85 2.03 7.96
CA LYS A 469 16.86 2.22 9.02
C LYS A 469 17.15 0.92 9.76
N GLU A 470 16.10 0.14 10.06
CA GLU A 470 16.23 -1.19 10.68
C GLU A 470 17.01 -2.15 9.78
N LEU A 471 16.68 -2.22 8.47
CA LEU A 471 17.38 -3.06 7.51
C LEU A 471 18.87 -2.68 7.38
N HIS A 472 19.20 -1.38 7.29
CA HIS A 472 20.56 -0.91 7.19
C HIS A 472 21.36 -1.14 8.47
N MET A 473 20.73 -1.01 9.64
CA MET A 473 21.32 -1.33 10.92
C MET A 473 21.66 -2.84 11.00
N LEU A 474 20.70 -3.70 10.65
CA LEU A 474 20.89 -5.15 10.63
C LEU A 474 21.94 -5.57 9.59
N LYS A 475 21.95 -4.93 8.41
CA LYS A 475 22.99 -5.14 7.40
C LYS A 475 24.40 -4.93 7.98
N ARG A 476 24.61 -3.85 8.73
CA ARG A 476 25.88 -3.58 9.43
C ARG A 476 26.21 -4.62 10.51
N LEU A 477 25.21 -5.32 11.02
CA LEU A 477 25.36 -6.46 11.94
C LEU A 477 25.57 -7.81 11.21
N GLY A 478 25.81 -7.78 9.90
CA GLY A 478 26.10 -8.95 9.06
C GLY A 478 24.89 -9.70 8.55
N TYR A 479 23.70 -9.07 8.51
CA TYR A 479 22.51 -9.64 7.89
C TYR A 479 22.47 -9.34 6.39
N SER A 480 21.91 -10.27 5.61
CA SER A 480 21.65 -10.14 4.18
C SER A 480 20.17 -10.36 3.91
N PHE A 481 19.58 -9.60 2.98
CA PHE A 481 18.16 -9.58 2.78
C PHE A 481 17.76 -9.86 1.33
N ILE A 482 16.71 -10.67 1.14
CA ILE A 482 15.93 -10.71 -0.09
C ILE A 482 14.57 -10.08 0.23
N ILE A 483 14.19 -9.05 -0.52
CA ILE A 483 12.95 -8.31 -0.31
C ILE A 483 12.11 -8.40 -1.59
N VAL A 484 10.94 -9.01 -1.50
CA VAL A 484 9.93 -8.91 -2.57
C VAL A 484 9.12 -7.66 -2.33
N THR A 485 9.02 -6.77 -3.31
CA THR A 485 8.19 -5.56 -3.21
C THR A 485 7.85 -5.00 -4.59
N HIS A 486 6.76 -4.23 -4.65
CA HIS A 486 6.38 -3.42 -5.81
C HIS A 486 6.71 -1.93 -5.62
N ASP A 487 7.35 -1.54 -4.52
CA ASP A 487 7.71 -0.16 -4.21
C ASP A 487 9.05 0.24 -4.86
N ALA A 488 8.99 0.75 -6.10
CA ALA A 488 10.18 1.15 -6.86
C ALA A 488 10.99 2.26 -6.14
N LYS A 489 10.32 3.17 -5.44
CA LYS A 489 10.98 4.26 -4.70
C LYS A 489 11.76 3.72 -3.51
N PHE A 490 11.19 2.76 -2.76
CA PHE A 490 11.89 2.07 -1.68
C PHE A 490 13.10 1.31 -2.20
N VAL A 491 12.94 0.57 -3.31
CA VAL A 491 14.03 -0.18 -3.95
C VAL A 491 15.14 0.77 -4.41
N TYR A 492 14.79 1.85 -5.08
CA TYR A 492 15.76 2.85 -5.57
C TYR A 492 16.56 3.50 -4.45
N ARG A 493 15.91 3.81 -3.33
CA ARG A 493 16.56 4.47 -2.19
C ARG A 493 17.42 3.51 -1.35
N TYR A 494 16.99 2.25 -1.18
CA TYR A 494 17.50 1.41 -0.09
C TYR A 494 18.04 0.05 -0.48
N SER A 495 17.86 -0.43 -1.72
CA SER A 495 18.36 -1.73 -2.15
C SER A 495 19.74 -1.60 -2.81
N ASP A 496 20.59 -2.62 -2.63
CA ASP A 496 21.90 -2.68 -3.30
C ASP A 496 21.80 -3.32 -4.69
N TYR A 497 20.86 -4.24 -4.86
CA TYR A 497 20.69 -5.04 -6.05
C TYR A 497 19.20 -5.25 -6.34
N LEU A 498 18.86 -5.29 -7.62
CA LEU A 498 17.49 -5.46 -8.09
C LEU A 498 17.43 -6.59 -9.10
N VAL A 499 16.42 -7.46 -8.92
CA VAL A 499 16.05 -8.51 -9.87
C VAL A 499 14.61 -8.25 -10.31
N ILE A 500 14.36 -8.30 -11.62
CA ILE A 500 12.99 -8.26 -12.16
C ILE A 500 12.59 -9.65 -12.59
N LEU A 501 11.44 -10.11 -12.09
CA LEU A 501 10.74 -11.29 -12.55
C LEU A 501 9.57 -10.88 -13.44
N ASP A 502 9.42 -11.54 -14.58
CA ASP A 502 8.23 -11.45 -15.42
C ASP A 502 7.85 -12.84 -15.94
N SER A 503 6.54 -13.15 -15.87
CA SER A 503 6.00 -14.44 -16.32
C SER A 503 6.79 -15.65 -15.81
N GLY A 504 7.19 -15.60 -14.55
CA GLY A 504 7.95 -16.64 -13.86
C GLY A 504 9.44 -16.64 -14.12
N LYS A 505 9.99 -15.79 -14.98
CA LYS A 505 11.41 -15.80 -15.38
C LYS A 505 12.15 -14.57 -14.85
N LYS A 506 13.44 -14.75 -14.54
CA LYS A 506 14.34 -13.63 -14.28
C LYS A 506 14.70 -12.95 -15.61
N ILE A 507 14.34 -11.67 -15.74
CA ILE A 507 14.51 -10.92 -16.99
C ILE A 507 15.66 -9.92 -16.89
N LEU A 508 15.76 -9.19 -15.78
CA LEU A 508 16.81 -8.21 -15.55
C LEU A 508 17.40 -8.38 -14.15
N GLU A 509 18.68 -8.10 -14.02
CA GLU A 509 19.36 -8.00 -12.72
C GLU A 509 20.53 -7.03 -12.78
N GLY A 510 20.82 -6.36 -11.66
CA GLY A 510 21.90 -5.37 -11.53
C GLY A 510 21.68 -4.42 -10.37
N THR A 511 22.39 -3.31 -10.36
CA THR A 511 22.03 -2.22 -9.45
C THR A 511 20.69 -1.61 -9.85
N PRO A 512 19.93 -1.00 -8.93
CA PRO A 512 18.67 -0.35 -9.28
C PRO A 512 18.81 0.63 -10.46
N GLU A 513 19.92 1.37 -10.57
CA GLU A 513 20.18 2.28 -11.69
C GLU A 513 20.23 1.55 -13.01
N GLN A 514 21.01 0.47 -13.10
CA GLN A 514 21.19 -0.32 -14.33
C GLN A 514 19.88 -0.98 -14.77
N VAL A 515 19.15 -1.54 -13.80
CA VAL A 515 17.90 -2.27 -14.08
C VAL A 515 16.78 -1.31 -14.49
N PHE A 516 16.67 -0.15 -13.85
CA PHE A 516 15.62 0.81 -14.15
C PHE A 516 15.76 1.48 -15.53
N GLU A 517 16.94 1.48 -16.14
CA GLU A 517 17.11 1.94 -17.52
C GLU A 517 16.24 1.16 -18.53
N SER A 518 15.98 -0.12 -18.25
CA SER A 518 15.22 -1.00 -19.16
C SER A 518 13.95 -1.59 -18.53
N SER A 519 13.64 -1.28 -17.28
CA SER A 519 12.57 -1.94 -16.51
C SER A 519 11.17 -1.65 -17.01
N GLN A 520 10.96 -0.53 -17.69
CA GLN A 520 9.66 -0.12 -18.25
C GLN A 520 9.10 -1.15 -19.24
N LEU A 521 9.96 -1.85 -19.96
CA LEU A 521 9.59 -2.92 -20.89
C LEU A 521 8.86 -4.08 -20.17
N TYR A 522 8.99 -4.16 -18.86
CA TYR A 522 8.44 -5.21 -17.99
C TYR A 522 7.47 -4.66 -16.95
N SER A 523 6.88 -3.49 -17.23
CA SER A 523 5.88 -2.82 -16.35
C SER A 523 6.35 -2.55 -14.93
N VAL A 524 7.64 -2.37 -14.74
CA VAL A 524 8.23 -1.84 -13.52
C VAL A 524 8.63 -0.40 -13.79
N VAL A 525 7.85 0.53 -13.26
CA VAL A 525 8.06 1.97 -13.47
C VAL A 525 9.09 2.48 -12.47
N PRO A 526 10.22 3.05 -12.95
CA PRO A 526 11.18 3.71 -12.07
C PRO A 526 10.56 4.91 -11.34
N PRO A 527 11.02 5.25 -10.12
CA PRO A 527 10.54 6.44 -9.41
C PRO A 527 11.02 7.73 -10.10
N THR A 528 10.30 8.83 -9.90
CA THR A 528 10.67 10.16 -10.45
C THR A 528 12.11 10.57 -10.11
N GLU A 529 12.59 10.18 -8.94
CA GLU A 529 13.97 10.41 -8.48
C GLU A 529 15.03 9.82 -9.42
N PHE A 530 14.74 8.64 -10.00
CA PHE A 530 15.63 8.04 -11.02
C PHE A 530 15.76 8.94 -12.24
N TYR A 531 14.65 9.48 -12.74
CA TYR A 531 14.65 10.34 -13.93
C TYR A 531 15.31 11.70 -13.70
N LEU A 532 15.21 12.24 -12.50
CA LEU A 532 15.92 13.47 -12.14
C LEU A 532 17.45 13.30 -12.21
N ARG A 533 17.94 12.09 -11.88
CA ARG A 533 19.38 11.76 -11.92
C ARG A 533 19.86 11.30 -13.30
N ASN A 534 18.93 10.88 -14.17
CA ASN A 534 19.21 10.37 -15.51
C ASN A 534 18.46 11.18 -16.57
N PRO A 535 18.84 12.45 -16.83
CA PRO A 535 18.08 13.35 -17.70
C PRO A 535 18.05 12.92 -19.17
N GLY A 536 18.95 12.01 -19.62
CA GLY A 536 18.92 11.41 -20.95
C GLY A 536 17.85 10.37 -21.18
N ILE A 537 17.23 9.84 -20.11
CA ILE A 537 16.20 8.80 -20.20
C ILE A 537 14.82 9.47 -20.29
N PRO A 538 13.99 9.17 -21.30
CA PRO A 538 12.66 9.79 -21.44
C PRO A 538 11.73 9.38 -20.29
N LEU A 539 10.92 10.31 -19.83
CA LEU A 539 9.84 10.04 -18.88
C LEU A 539 8.75 9.22 -19.58
N PRO A 540 8.35 8.07 -19.05
CA PRO A 540 7.21 7.34 -19.59
C PRO A 540 5.90 8.08 -19.35
N GLU A 541 4.88 7.77 -20.15
CA GLU A 541 3.55 8.36 -19.97
C GLU A 541 2.96 8.07 -18.59
N LEU A 542 3.19 6.88 -18.05
CA LEU A 542 2.76 6.49 -16.70
C LEU A 542 3.42 7.35 -15.59
N SER A 543 4.70 7.70 -15.73
CA SER A 543 5.37 8.61 -14.78
C SER A 543 4.87 10.05 -14.89
N ARG A 544 4.38 10.47 -16.08
CA ARG A 544 3.69 11.76 -16.25
C ARG A 544 2.32 11.78 -15.57
N ALA A 545 1.71 10.62 -15.41
CA ALA A 545 0.45 10.43 -14.70
C ALA A 545 0.63 10.20 -13.17
N GLY A 546 1.86 10.31 -12.63
CA GLY A 546 2.12 10.14 -11.20
C GLY A 546 2.06 8.70 -10.69
N VAL A 547 2.12 7.70 -11.59
CA VAL A 547 2.05 6.26 -11.25
C VAL A 547 3.43 5.64 -11.16
#